data_2eb3457f1c5fc0c0596ade739e293bc2
#
_entry.id   2eb3457f1c5fc0c0596ade739e293bc2
#
_cell.length_a   1.000
_cell.length_b   1.000
_cell.length_c   1.000
_cell.angle_alpha   90.00
_cell.angle_beta   90.00
_cell.angle_gamma   90.00
#
_symmetry.space_group_name_H-M   'P 1'
#
loop_
_entity.id
_entity.type
_entity.pdbx_description
1 polymer ?
#
loop_
_entity_poly.entity_id
_entity_poly.type
_entity_poly.pdbx_seq_one_letter_code
_entity_poly.pdbx_strand_id
1 'polypeptide(L)'
;MHPTAHAAPLHLRLAGLALALAVSIAAAAGAQAAPTLGFVEHWTGATLHDWGGGSTYSNPGTGGFGGASDGYLVISTPLVGRLGARSLGTEYQGDWQAAGITQVRLWLNDVGADDPLEIHFSIGLEQSNFWQYNVAFLPPAGQWAEYVVDLSSDANWTHHIGTGTFAAALQGATNIHVRHDNAPYTQQPDQIAADVGLDRLLLTNGVVGVEPRGPSVANPVRLDAPYPNPSRGPVAFSLEVFDGGAVTLEIVDAMGRRVRRTELAAGGSISRVWTWDGRDDAGRATPAGVYRVRATSPSGGMSRGLVRID
;
A
#
# COMPACT_ATOMS: atom_id res chain seq x y z
N MET A 1 60.25 -81.15 32.09
CA MET A 1 59.77 -80.56 30.85
C MET A 1 58.71 -79.55 31.22
N HIS A 2 59.06 -78.28 31.13
CA HIS A 2 58.16 -77.18 31.47
C HIS A 2 57.37 -76.75 30.23
N PRO A 3 56.11 -76.37 30.34
CA PRO A 3 55.47 -75.54 29.37
C PRO A 3 55.50 -74.07 29.84
N THR A 4 55.93 -73.23 28.99
CA THR A 4 55.99 -71.79 29.10
C THR A 4 54.60 -71.16 29.00
N ALA A 5 54.28 -70.30 29.97
CA ALA A 5 53.09 -69.47 29.95
C ALA A 5 53.31 -68.26 29.07
N HIS A 6 52.40 -68.09 28.12
CA HIS A 6 52.32 -66.86 27.31
C HIS A 6 51.25 -65.89 27.95
N ALA A 7 51.76 -64.73 28.36
CA ALA A 7 50.95 -63.65 28.82
C ALA A 7 50.26 -62.94 27.60
N ALA A 8 48.96 -62.72 27.62
CA ALA A 8 48.25 -61.92 26.62
C ALA A 8 48.25 -60.44 27.02
N PRO A 9 48.38 -59.50 26.08
CA PRO A 9 48.35 -58.07 26.37
C PRO A 9 46.91 -57.55 26.54
N LEU A 10 46.76 -56.75 27.58
CA LEU A 10 45.53 -56.04 27.97
C LEU A 10 45.31 -54.85 26.99
N HIS A 11 44.36 -54.96 26.08
CA HIS A 11 43.95 -53.84 25.23
C HIS A 11 43.01 -52.91 25.98
N LEU A 12 43.53 -51.79 26.42
CA LEU A 12 42.75 -50.66 26.96
C LEU A 12 41.98 -50.02 25.83
N ARG A 13 40.65 -50.16 25.76
CA ARG A 13 39.78 -49.47 24.84
C ARG A 13 39.42 -48.09 25.41
N LEU A 14 40.04 -47.05 24.90
CA LEU A 14 39.60 -45.66 25.06
C LEU A 14 38.30 -45.47 24.27
N ALA A 15 37.17 -45.35 24.95
CA ALA A 15 35.96 -44.89 24.37
C ALA A 15 36.03 -43.36 24.20
N GLY A 16 36.34 -42.93 23.00
CA GLY A 16 36.29 -41.52 22.64
C GLY A 16 34.82 -41.07 22.55
N LEU A 17 34.38 -40.21 23.47
CA LEU A 17 33.10 -39.53 23.44
C LEU A 17 33.21 -38.35 22.44
N ALA A 18 32.76 -38.57 21.20
CA ALA A 18 32.62 -37.49 20.21
C ALA A 18 31.34 -36.70 20.52
N LEU A 19 31.52 -35.54 21.16
CA LEU A 19 30.47 -34.55 21.36
C LEU A 19 30.23 -33.84 20.02
N ALA A 20 29.25 -34.28 19.26
CA ALA A 20 28.81 -33.58 18.05
C ALA A 20 28.06 -32.32 18.45
N LEU A 21 28.72 -31.17 18.33
CA LEU A 21 28.11 -29.84 18.46
C LEU A 21 27.27 -29.59 17.19
N ALA A 22 25.95 -29.84 17.26
CA ALA A 22 25.05 -29.46 16.23
C ALA A 22 24.88 -27.92 16.28
N VAL A 23 25.62 -27.21 15.45
CA VAL A 23 25.40 -25.78 15.21
C VAL A 23 24.14 -25.67 14.34
N SER A 24 22.99 -25.43 14.97
CA SER A 24 21.79 -25.02 14.25
C SER A 24 22.02 -23.63 13.68
N ILE A 25 22.37 -23.56 12.41
CA ILE A 25 22.30 -22.31 11.65
C ILE A 25 20.82 -22.06 11.43
N ALA A 26 20.18 -21.32 12.34
CA ALA A 26 18.92 -20.68 12.05
C ALA A 26 19.22 -19.68 10.91
N ALA A 27 18.85 -20.06 9.70
CA ALA A 27 18.76 -19.09 8.62
C ALA A 27 17.81 -18.00 9.11
N ALA A 28 18.34 -16.82 9.40
CA ALA A 28 17.51 -15.63 9.55
C ALA A 28 16.81 -15.49 8.20
N ALA A 29 15.53 -15.91 8.13
CA ALA A 29 14.66 -15.51 7.05
C ALA A 29 14.73 -13.98 7.07
N GLY A 30 15.32 -13.39 6.02
CA GLY A 30 15.32 -11.93 5.88
C GLY A 30 13.90 -11.49 6.08
N ALA A 31 13.65 -10.56 7.00
CA ALA A 31 12.33 -10.01 7.22
C ALA A 31 11.89 -9.44 5.86
N GLN A 32 10.97 -10.13 5.21
CA GLN A 32 10.33 -9.64 4.00
C GLN A 32 9.61 -8.34 4.39
N ALA A 33 9.79 -7.28 3.61
CA ALA A 33 9.12 -6.03 3.89
C ALA A 33 7.60 -6.33 3.97
N ALA A 34 6.99 -6.06 5.10
CA ALA A 34 5.55 -6.24 5.26
C ALA A 34 4.84 -5.07 4.60
N PRO A 35 3.71 -5.30 3.90
CA PRO A 35 2.90 -4.21 3.40
C PRO A 35 2.41 -3.36 4.58
N THR A 36 2.38 -2.04 4.40
CA THR A 36 2.07 -1.11 5.50
C THR A 36 0.61 -0.66 5.43
N LEU A 37 -0.14 -0.88 6.52
CA LEU A 37 -1.49 -0.33 6.64
C LEU A 37 -1.45 1.21 6.54
N GLY A 38 -2.24 1.76 5.63
CA GLY A 38 -2.24 3.19 5.31
C GLY A 38 -1.25 3.61 4.23
N PHE A 39 -0.48 2.69 3.66
CA PHE A 39 0.34 2.97 2.49
C PHE A 39 -0.54 3.42 1.32
N VAL A 40 -0.11 4.47 0.65
CA VAL A 40 -0.77 4.99 -0.56
C VAL A 40 0.25 5.11 -1.66
N GLU A 41 0.02 4.43 -2.76
CA GLU A 41 0.76 4.63 -4.00
C GLU A 41 0.26 5.90 -4.68
N HIS A 42 1.19 6.79 -4.96
CA HIS A 42 0.95 8.02 -5.69
C HIS A 42 1.94 8.11 -6.82
N TRP A 43 1.46 8.43 -8.00
CA TRP A 43 2.33 8.69 -9.15
C TRP A 43 2.65 10.18 -9.33
N THR A 44 2.82 10.92 -8.23
CA THR A 44 3.27 12.31 -8.29
C THR A 44 4.63 12.42 -8.97
N GLY A 45 4.76 13.31 -9.93
CA GLY A 45 5.92 13.38 -10.82
C GLY A 45 5.77 12.47 -12.03
N ALA A 46 6.86 12.14 -12.70
CA ALA A 46 6.86 11.36 -13.94
C ALA A 46 7.46 9.95 -13.77
N THR A 47 7.37 9.38 -12.57
CA THR A 47 7.89 8.04 -12.28
C THR A 47 6.81 6.97 -12.47
N LEU A 48 7.21 5.72 -12.71
CA LEU A 48 6.32 4.56 -12.80
C LEU A 48 6.24 3.77 -11.49
N HIS A 49 7.04 4.14 -10.48
CA HIS A 49 7.08 3.56 -9.12
C HIS A 49 7.10 2.02 -9.10
N ASP A 50 8.01 1.41 -9.89
CA ASP A 50 8.16 -0.05 -9.94
C ASP A 50 6.88 -0.80 -10.35
N TRP A 51 6.10 -0.23 -11.24
CA TRP A 51 5.01 -0.90 -11.92
C TRP A 51 5.38 -1.29 -13.35
N GLY A 52 4.95 -2.47 -13.78
CA GLY A 52 5.30 -2.99 -15.09
C GLY A 52 4.51 -4.23 -15.50
N GLY A 53 4.92 -4.85 -16.60
CA GLY A 53 4.29 -6.05 -17.17
C GLY A 53 4.34 -6.06 -18.69
N GLY A 54 3.31 -6.61 -19.33
CA GLY A 54 3.24 -6.77 -20.78
C GLY A 54 2.63 -5.59 -21.55
N SER A 55 2.07 -4.60 -20.87
CA SER A 55 1.50 -3.38 -21.47
C SER A 55 2.55 -2.30 -21.69
N THR A 56 2.17 -1.19 -22.29
CA THR A 56 2.94 0.06 -22.31
C THR A 56 2.55 0.90 -21.10
N TYR A 57 3.55 1.55 -20.50
CA TYR A 57 3.35 2.36 -19.28
C TYR A 57 3.86 3.76 -19.49
N SER A 58 3.12 4.74 -18.99
CA SER A 58 3.56 6.13 -18.93
C SER A 58 2.98 6.83 -17.71
N ASN A 59 3.56 7.96 -17.34
CA ASN A 59 3.00 8.87 -16.36
C ASN A 59 3.06 10.27 -16.95
N PRO A 60 1.93 10.91 -17.24
CA PRO A 60 1.90 12.23 -17.85
C PRO A 60 2.35 13.35 -16.90
N GLY A 61 2.47 13.08 -15.57
CA GLY A 61 2.81 14.07 -14.56
C GLY A 61 1.71 15.11 -14.32
N THR A 62 0.52 14.89 -14.87
CA THR A 62 -0.62 15.81 -14.79
C THR A 62 -1.92 15.06 -15.04
N GLY A 63 -3.03 15.59 -14.49
CA GLY A 63 -4.37 15.04 -14.75
C GLY A 63 -4.74 13.80 -13.94
N GLY A 64 -3.96 13.45 -12.90
CA GLY A 64 -4.31 12.44 -11.91
C GLY A 64 -5.56 12.83 -11.10
N PHE A 65 -5.96 11.96 -10.18
CA PHE A 65 -7.13 12.18 -9.32
C PHE A 65 -7.03 13.49 -8.52
N GLY A 66 -5.82 13.88 -8.10
CA GLY A 66 -5.55 15.15 -7.42
C GLY A 66 -5.56 16.38 -8.31
N GLY A 67 -5.75 16.26 -9.62
CA GLY A 67 -5.91 17.36 -10.56
C GLY A 67 -4.70 17.64 -11.45
N ALA A 68 -4.58 18.90 -11.93
CA ALA A 68 -3.67 19.26 -13.00
C ALA A 68 -2.17 19.12 -12.68
N SER A 69 -1.79 19.03 -11.40
CA SER A 69 -0.40 18.87 -10.97
C SER A 69 -0.10 17.47 -10.42
N ASP A 70 -1.04 16.58 -10.56
CA ASP A 70 -0.96 15.21 -10.10
C ASP A 70 -0.73 14.27 -11.28
N GLY A 71 0.24 13.36 -11.15
CA GLY A 71 0.50 12.32 -12.13
C GLY A 71 -0.33 11.07 -11.83
N TYR A 72 -0.31 10.12 -12.74
CA TYR A 72 -0.93 8.82 -12.57
C TYR A 72 -0.29 7.79 -13.49
N LEU A 73 -0.48 6.51 -13.18
CA LEU A 73 -0.02 5.44 -14.06
C LEU A 73 -1.02 5.24 -15.21
N VAL A 74 -0.57 5.46 -16.43
CA VAL A 74 -1.29 5.03 -17.65
C VAL A 74 -0.81 3.64 -18.02
N ILE A 75 -1.74 2.71 -18.15
CA ILE A 75 -1.54 1.35 -18.64
C ILE A 75 -2.22 1.25 -20.00
N SER A 76 -1.46 0.95 -21.04
CA SER A 76 -1.94 1.04 -22.43
C SER A 76 -1.60 -0.18 -23.26
N THR A 77 -2.56 -0.58 -24.10
CA THR A 77 -2.36 -1.54 -25.19
C THR A 77 -2.88 -0.92 -26.50
N PRO A 78 -2.02 -0.15 -27.21
CA PRO A 78 -2.44 0.55 -28.44
C PRO A 78 -2.83 -0.38 -29.58
N LEU A 79 -2.47 -1.64 -29.50
CA LEU A 79 -2.94 -2.75 -30.32
C LEU A 79 -3.56 -3.79 -29.40
N VAL A 80 -4.45 -4.63 -29.96
CA VAL A 80 -5.09 -5.70 -29.18
C VAL A 80 -4.04 -6.54 -28.47
N GLY A 81 -4.09 -6.50 -27.12
CA GLY A 81 -3.15 -7.11 -26.22
C GLY A 81 -3.72 -7.26 -24.80
N ARG A 82 -2.94 -7.84 -23.90
CA ARG A 82 -3.36 -8.03 -22.51
C ARG A 82 -3.09 -6.76 -21.73
N LEU A 83 -4.14 -5.99 -21.47
CA LEU A 83 -4.07 -4.77 -20.70
C LEU A 83 -3.93 -5.09 -19.21
N GLY A 84 -2.85 -4.65 -18.57
CA GLY A 84 -2.65 -4.80 -17.15
C GLY A 84 -1.25 -4.40 -16.68
N ALA A 85 -1.16 -4.15 -15.39
CA ALA A 85 0.08 -3.85 -14.69
C ALA A 85 0.19 -4.69 -13.42
N ARG A 86 1.43 -4.98 -13.04
CA ARG A 86 1.76 -5.60 -11.75
C ARG A 86 2.74 -4.74 -10.98
N SER A 87 2.65 -4.79 -9.66
CA SER A 87 3.66 -4.19 -8.81
C SER A 87 4.96 -4.99 -8.89
N LEU A 88 6.10 -4.32 -9.02
CA LEU A 88 7.44 -4.90 -9.00
C LEU A 88 8.18 -4.51 -7.72
N GLY A 89 7.68 -3.50 -6.99
CA GLY A 89 8.21 -3.04 -5.71
C GLY A 89 7.90 -3.97 -4.54
N THR A 90 8.50 -3.69 -3.40
CA THR A 90 8.38 -4.50 -2.16
C THR A 90 7.21 -4.09 -1.29
N GLU A 91 6.55 -2.98 -1.57
CA GLU A 91 5.48 -2.36 -0.78
C GLU A 91 4.24 -3.25 -0.66
N TYR A 92 4.09 -4.16 -1.63
CA TYR A 92 2.97 -5.10 -1.70
C TYR A 92 3.32 -6.53 -1.32
N GLN A 93 4.60 -6.78 -0.93
CA GLN A 93 5.10 -8.12 -0.64
C GLN A 93 4.98 -8.43 0.86
N GLY A 94 4.54 -9.63 1.19
CA GLY A 94 4.51 -10.11 2.56
C GLY A 94 3.12 -10.48 3.06
N ASP A 95 2.96 -10.40 4.39
CA ASP A 95 1.75 -10.83 5.08
C ASP A 95 0.76 -9.65 5.28
N TRP A 96 -0.22 -9.59 4.40
CA TRP A 96 -1.29 -8.58 4.43
C TRP A 96 -2.23 -8.76 5.63
N GLN A 97 -2.42 -10.02 6.08
CA GLN A 97 -3.26 -10.30 7.25
C GLN A 97 -2.58 -9.82 8.54
N ALA A 98 -1.29 -10.13 8.71
CA ALA A 98 -0.51 -9.64 9.85
C ALA A 98 -0.39 -8.10 9.85
N ALA A 99 -0.35 -7.47 8.68
CA ALA A 99 -0.39 -6.01 8.53
C ALA A 99 -1.76 -5.40 8.85
N GLY A 100 -2.82 -6.22 9.02
CA GLY A 100 -4.17 -5.75 9.31
C GLY A 100 -4.88 -5.12 8.10
N ILE A 101 -4.43 -5.40 6.87
CA ILE A 101 -5.03 -4.88 5.65
C ILE A 101 -6.20 -5.80 5.27
N THR A 102 -7.41 -5.24 5.20
CA THR A 102 -8.63 -5.95 4.80
C THR A 102 -9.31 -5.35 3.58
N GLN A 103 -8.74 -4.27 3.04
CA GLN A 103 -9.33 -3.56 1.91
C GLN A 103 -8.25 -2.84 1.09
N VAL A 104 -8.41 -2.80 -0.22
CA VAL A 104 -7.67 -1.89 -1.11
C VAL A 104 -8.65 -0.91 -1.71
N ARG A 105 -8.26 0.37 -1.78
CA ARG A 105 -8.99 1.39 -2.54
C ARG A 105 -8.10 1.90 -3.65
N LEU A 106 -8.64 2.07 -4.83
CA LEU A 106 -7.94 2.57 -5.99
C LEU A 106 -8.84 3.44 -6.84
N TRP A 107 -8.26 4.41 -7.54
CA TRP A 107 -8.96 5.27 -8.48
C TRP A 107 -8.59 4.84 -9.89
N LEU A 108 -9.60 4.64 -10.70
CA LEU A 108 -9.45 4.30 -12.11
C LEU A 108 -10.16 5.33 -12.98
N ASN A 109 -9.61 5.52 -14.18
CA ASN A 109 -10.13 6.39 -15.22
C ASN A 109 -9.95 5.67 -16.56
N ASP A 110 -10.97 5.60 -17.38
CA ASP A 110 -10.85 5.26 -18.80
C ASP A 110 -10.29 6.48 -19.52
N VAL A 111 -9.00 6.43 -19.86
CA VAL A 111 -8.27 7.59 -20.41
C VAL A 111 -8.57 7.80 -21.89
N GLY A 112 -8.87 6.72 -22.60
CA GLY A 112 -9.29 6.72 -24.00
C GLY A 112 -10.81 6.75 -24.14
N ALA A 113 -11.27 6.71 -25.38
CA ALA A 113 -12.67 6.44 -25.73
C ALA A 113 -12.70 5.15 -26.55
N ASP A 114 -12.04 4.14 -26.01
CA ASP A 114 -11.75 2.87 -26.68
C ASP A 114 -12.83 1.81 -26.39
N ASP A 115 -12.45 0.53 -26.43
CA ASP A 115 -13.34 -0.56 -26.09
C ASP A 115 -13.71 -0.54 -24.58
N PRO A 116 -14.93 -0.97 -24.19
CA PRO A 116 -15.35 -0.96 -22.79
C PRO A 116 -14.41 -1.74 -21.89
N LEU A 117 -13.92 -1.08 -20.85
CA LEU A 117 -13.00 -1.66 -19.87
C LEU A 117 -13.77 -2.47 -18.80
N GLU A 118 -13.28 -3.68 -18.51
CA GLU A 118 -13.61 -4.40 -17.30
C GLU A 118 -12.30 -4.69 -16.55
N ILE A 119 -12.06 -3.96 -15.46
CA ILE A 119 -10.82 -4.02 -14.71
C ILE A 119 -10.99 -4.84 -13.45
N HIS A 120 -10.00 -5.65 -13.12
CA HIS A 120 -9.95 -6.48 -11.93
C HIS A 120 -8.64 -6.31 -11.16
N PHE A 121 -8.73 -6.54 -9.86
CA PHE A 121 -7.58 -6.60 -8.96
C PHE A 121 -7.22 -8.06 -8.69
N SER A 122 -5.94 -8.38 -8.61
CA SER A 122 -5.46 -9.72 -8.25
C SER A 122 -4.31 -9.64 -7.25
N ILE A 123 -4.18 -10.67 -6.40
CA ILE A 123 -3.19 -10.75 -5.33
C ILE A 123 -2.78 -12.19 -5.05
N GLY A 124 -1.55 -12.38 -4.58
CA GLY A 124 -1.07 -13.64 -4.05
C GLY A 124 0.38 -13.94 -4.39
N LEU A 125 0.71 -15.24 -4.35
CA LEU A 125 2.00 -15.75 -4.77
C LEU A 125 1.95 -15.99 -6.28
N GLU A 126 2.57 -15.11 -7.03
CA GLU A 126 2.63 -15.20 -8.49
C GLU A 126 3.13 -16.60 -8.91
N GLN A 127 2.49 -17.22 -9.87
CA GLN A 127 2.77 -18.56 -10.41
C GLN A 127 2.33 -19.76 -9.53
N SER A 128 1.97 -19.57 -8.26
CA SER A 128 1.68 -20.72 -7.37
C SER A 128 0.37 -20.67 -6.61
N ASN A 129 -0.13 -19.49 -6.23
CA ASN A 129 -1.38 -19.30 -5.51
C ASN A 129 -1.88 -17.86 -5.70
N PHE A 130 -2.53 -17.60 -6.84
CA PHE A 130 -2.91 -16.24 -7.21
C PHE A 130 -4.42 -16.13 -7.46
N TRP A 131 -5.04 -15.07 -6.93
CA TRP A 131 -6.48 -14.88 -6.88
C TRP A 131 -6.89 -13.57 -7.53
N GLN A 132 -8.00 -13.58 -8.26
CA GLN A 132 -8.59 -12.41 -8.87
C GLN A 132 -9.92 -12.05 -8.21
N TYR A 133 -10.12 -10.77 -7.95
CA TYR A 133 -11.37 -10.21 -7.44
C TYR A 133 -12.40 -10.13 -8.56
N ASN A 134 -13.57 -10.76 -8.36
CA ASN A 134 -14.59 -10.95 -9.41
C ASN A 134 -15.48 -9.73 -9.63
N VAL A 135 -15.51 -8.77 -8.70
CA VAL A 135 -16.30 -7.56 -8.88
C VAL A 135 -15.63 -6.69 -9.92
N ALA A 136 -16.29 -6.50 -11.04
CA ALA A 136 -15.80 -5.72 -12.16
C ALA A 136 -15.72 -4.23 -11.81
N PHE A 137 -14.61 -3.60 -12.15
CA PHE A 137 -14.46 -2.14 -12.13
C PHE A 137 -14.65 -1.63 -13.55
N LEU A 138 -15.63 -0.75 -13.72
CA LEU A 138 -15.99 -0.15 -15.01
C LEU A 138 -15.66 1.35 -14.93
N PRO A 139 -14.41 1.75 -15.20
CA PRO A 139 -14.01 3.14 -15.08
C PRO A 139 -14.74 4.01 -16.11
N PRO A 140 -15.25 5.18 -15.70
CA PRO A 140 -15.90 6.08 -16.62
C PRO A 140 -14.88 6.82 -17.50
N ALA A 141 -15.24 7.04 -18.76
CA ALA A 141 -14.38 7.74 -19.72
C ALA A 141 -14.07 9.19 -19.27
N GLY A 142 -12.79 9.51 -19.17
CA GLY A 142 -12.29 10.83 -18.82
C GLY A 142 -12.62 11.29 -17.38
N GLN A 143 -13.04 10.40 -16.50
CA GLN A 143 -13.39 10.71 -15.11
C GLN A 143 -12.80 9.70 -14.14
N TRP A 144 -12.30 10.17 -12.99
CA TRP A 144 -11.82 9.32 -11.93
C TRP A 144 -12.97 8.76 -11.08
N ALA A 145 -12.97 7.44 -10.87
CA ALA A 145 -13.89 6.77 -9.97
C ALA A 145 -13.14 5.91 -8.95
N GLU A 146 -13.63 5.90 -7.71
CA GLU A 146 -13.09 5.06 -6.65
C GLU A 146 -13.67 3.65 -6.73
N TYR A 147 -12.79 2.66 -6.59
CA TYR A 147 -13.13 1.25 -6.48
C TYR A 147 -12.55 0.64 -5.21
N VAL A 148 -13.27 -0.34 -4.68
CA VAL A 148 -12.95 -0.98 -3.40
C VAL A 148 -12.83 -2.47 -3.61
N VAL A 149 -11.69 -3.03 -3.21
CA VAL A 149 -11.42 -4.47 -3.15
C VAL A 149 -11.60 -4.93 -1.70
N ASP A 150 -12.47 -5.89 -1.46
CA ASP A 150 -12.65 -6.51 -0.14
C ASP A 150 -11.77 -7.75 -0.01
N LEU A 151 -10.87 -7.75 0.96
CA LEU A 151 -9.96 -8.84 1.29
C LEU A 151 -10.43 -9.65 2.51
N SER A 152 -11.55 -9.28 3.12
CA SER A 152 -12.06 -9.91 4.35
C SER A 152 -12.68 -11.29 4.12
N SER A 153 -13.04 -11.62 2.87
CA SER A 153 -13.66 -12.87 2.46
C SER A 153 -13.25 -13.25 1.05
N ASP A 154 -13.18 -14.54 0.77
CA ASP A 154 -12.91 -15.11 -0.57
C ASP A 154 -14.18 -15.29 -1.43
N ALA A 155 -15.35 -14.89 -0.94
CA ALA A 155 -16.63 -15.11 -1.64
C ALA A 155 -16.69 -14.46 -3.04
N ASN A 156 -15.97 -13.36 -3.24
CA ASN A 156 -15.90 -12.63 -4.51
C ASN A 156 -14.55 -12.81 -5.22
N TRP A 157 -13.90 -13.95 -5.03
CA TRP A 157 -12.59 -14.21 -5.60
C TRP A 157 -12.54 -15.50 -6.40
N THR A 158 -11.83 -15.49 -7.49
CA THR A 158 -11.53 -16.69 -8.29
C THR A 158 -10.05 -17.03 -8.14
N HIS A 159 -9.78 -18.28 -7.77
CA HIS A 159 -8.45 -18.86 -7.78
C HIS A 159 -8.09 -19.23 -9.23
N HIS A 160 -7.23 -18.45 -9.88
CA HIS A 160 -6.95 -18.64 -11.31
C HIS A 160 -5.54 -19.14 -11.61
N ILE A 161 -4.62 -19.15 -10.64
CA ILE A 161 -3.26 -19.69 -10.82
C ILE A 161 -2.87 -20.57 -9.62
N GLY A 162 -2.43 -21.78 -9.92
CA GLY A 162 -1.80 -22.70 -8.97
C GLY A 162 -2.79 -23.38 -8.01
N THR A 163 -2.39 -23.57 -6.76
CA THR A 163 -3.16 -24.22 -5.71
C THR A 163 -2.92 -23.56 -4.36
N GLY A 164 -3.93 -23.55 -3.50
CA GLY A 164 -3.81 -22.96 -2.16
C GLY A 164 -5.10 -22.29 -1.72
N THR A 165 -5.08 -21.73 -0.53
CA THR A 165 -6.20 -20.96 0.02
C THR A 165 -5.99 -19.46 -0.20
N PHE A 166 -7.07 -18.71 -0.19
CA PHE A 166 -7.01 -17.23 -0.25
C PHE A 166 -6.22 -16.65 0.93
N ALA A 167 -6.42 -17.18 2.13
CA ALA A 167 -5.66 -16.78 3.31
C ALA A 167 -4.15 -16.98 3.12
N ALA A 168 -3.71 -18.11 2.56
CA ALA A 168 -2.29 -18.36 2.28
C ALA A 168 -1.76 -17.41 1.19
N ALA A 169 -2.57 -17.02 0.22
CA ALA A 169 -2.22 -16.03 -0.78
C ALA A 169 -1.97 -14.65 -0.15
N LEU A 170 -2.81 -14.22 0.80
CA LEU A 170 -2.64 -12.96 1.53
C LEU A 170 -1.45 -12.97 2.50
N GLN A 171 -1.14 -14.11 3.13
CA GLN A 171 0.00 -14.25 4.04
C GLN A 171 1.35 -14.18 3.33
N GLY A 172 1.41 -14.56 2.08
CA GLY A 172 2.66 -14.63 1.34
C GLY A 172 2.64 -13.89 0.01
N ALA A 173 1.84 -12.84 -0.12
CA ALA A 173 1.72 -12.11 -1.37
C ALA A 173 3.09 -11.65 -1.89
N THR A 174 3.35 -11.91 -3.16
CA THR A 174 4.59 -11.49 -3.84
C THR A 174 4.35 -10.26 -4.71
N ASN A 175 3.13 -10.06 -5.19
CA ASN A 175 2.72 -8.87 -5.91
C ASN A 175 1.19 -8.76 -6.00
N ILE A 176 0.75 -7.65 -6.58
CA ILE A 176 -0.64 -7.40 -6.97
C ILE A 176 -0.69 -7.06 -8.46
N HIS A 177 -1.84 -7.36 -9.09
CA HIS A 177 -2.11 -6.96 -10.47
C HIS A 177 -3.38 -6.11 -10.54
N VAL A 178 -3.39 -5.19 -11.51
CA VAL A 178 -4.58 -4.49 -12.01
C VAL A 178 -4.65 -4.79 -13.50
N ARG A 179 -5.71 -5.45 -13.98
CA ARG A 179 -5.79 -5.94 -15.35
C ARG A 179 -7.20 -5.95 -15.91
N HIS A 180 -7.33 -5.81 -17.22
CA HIS A 180 -8.56 -6.11 -17.93
C HIS A 180 -8.78 -7.63 -18.02
N ASP A 181 -10.00 -8.09 -17.77
CA ASP A 181 -10.41 -9.49 -17.94
C ASP A 181 -11.93 -9.57 -17.97
N ASN A 182 -12.49 -10.52 -18.71
CA ASN A 182 -13.91 -10.83 -18.74
C ASN A 182 -14.14 -12.27 -18.24
N ALA A 183 -15.32 -12.54 -17.72
CA ALA A 183 -15.65 -13.91 -17.31
C ALA A 183 -15.74 -14.84 -18.54
N PRO A 184 -15.26 -16.11 -18.44
CA PRO A 184 -14.71 -16.78 -17.26
C PRO A 184 -13.26 -16.40 -17.00
N TYR A 185 -12.95 -15.99 -15.76
CA TYR A 185 -11.62 -15.55 -15.36
C TYR A 185 -10.61 -16.70 -15.39
N THR A 186 -9.57 -16.54 -16.18
CA THR A 186 -8.53 -17.56 -16.38
C THR A 186 -7.14 -16.99 -16.06
N GLN A 187 -6.12 -17.86 -16.10
CA GLN A 187 -4.73 -17.42 -15.99
C GLN A 187 -4.35 -16.41 -17.06
N GLN A 188 -4.89 -16.57 -18.26
CA GLN A 188 -4.65 -15.70 -19.41
C GLN A 188 -5.77 -14.67 -19.48
N PRO A 189 -5.53 -13.38 -19.16
CA PRO A 189 -6.55 -12.36 -19.31
C PRO A 189 -6.93 -12.13 -20.76
N ASP A 190 -8.12 -11.61 -20.97
CA ASP A 190 -8.61 -11.22 -22.27
C ASP A 190 -7.76 -10.13 -22.92
N GLN A 191 -7.88 -10.00 -24.22
CA GLN A 191 -7.12 -9.02 -25.00
C GLN A 191 -8.04 -7.88 -25.42
N ILE A 192 -7.54 -6.67 -25.28
CA ILE A 192 -8.24 -5.43 -25.62
C ILE A 192 -7.24 -4.41 -26.17
N ALA A 193 -7.71 -3.47 -26.99
CA ALA A 193 -6.97 -2.27 -27.35
C ALA A 193 -7.57 -1.10 -26.56
N ALA A 194 -6.94 -0.70 -25.47
CA ALA A 194 -7.48 0.29 -24.56
C ALA A 194 -6.41 0.92 -23.66
N ASP A 195 -6.82 1.96 -22.95
CA ASP A 195 -6.00 2.70 -21.98
C ASP A 195 -6.74 2.85 -20.65
N VAL A 196 -6.09 2.54 -19.55
CA VAL A 196 -6.61 2.79 -18.21
C VAL A 196 -5.64 3.60 -17.37
N GLY A 197 -6.13 4.62 -16.70
CA GLY A 197 -5.42 5.36 -15.67
C GLY A 197 -5.63 4.71 -14.30
N LEU A 198 -4.54 4.50 -13.56
CA LEU A 198 -4.54 4.05 -12.17
C LEU A 198 -3.88 5.13 -11.31
N ASP A 199 -4.55 5.52 -10.25
CA ASP A 199 -4.03 6.47 -9.29
C ASP A 199 -4.46 6.11 -7.87
N ARG A 200 -3.68 6.59 -6.89
CA ARG A 200 -3.99 6.55 -5.46
C ARG A 200 -4.43 5.17 -4.93
N LEU A 201 -3.59 4.16 -5.09
CA LEU A 201 -3.86 2.84 -4.52
C LEU A 201 -3.54 2.85 -3.02
N LEU A 202 -4.58 2.69 -2.18
CA LEU A 202 -4.50 2.75 -0.71
C LEU A 202 -4.70 1.37 -0.09
N LEU A 203 -3.77 0.93 0.75
CA LEU A 203 -3.91 -0.26 1.60
C LEU A 203 -4.58 0.12 2.92
N THR A 204 -5.76 -0.45 3.22
CA THR A 204 -6.57 -0.02 4.37
C THR A 204 -7.29 -1.19 5.05
N ASN A 205 -7.84 -0.97 6.24
CA ASN A 205 -8.71 -1.91 6.93
C ASN A 205 -10.19 -1.51 6.90
N GLY A 206 -10.56 -0.59 6.01
CA GLY A 206 -11.94 -0.09 5.89
C GLY A 206 -12.35 0.88 6.98
N VAL A 207 -11.57 1.05 8.05
CA VAL A 207 -11.79 2.07 9.08
C VAL A 207 -11.17 3.39 8.61
N VAL A 208 -11.62 3.87 7.48
CA VAL A 208 -11.39 5.27 7.09
C VAL A 208 -12.44 6.07 7.82
N GLY A 209 -12.02 7.03 8.64
CA GLY A 209 -12.96 7.97 9.22
C GLY A 209 -13.88 8.50 8.12
N VAL A 210 -15.19 8.50 8.39
CA VAL A 210 -16.25 8.80 7.42
C VAL A 210 -15.87 10.02 6.59
N GLU A 211 -15.43 9.79 5.35
CA GLU A 211 -15.38 10.83 4.33
C GLU A 211 -16.82 11.08 3.89
N PRO A 212 -17.33 12.31 3.93
CA PRO A 212 -18.67 12.61 3.46
C PRO A 212 -18.78 12.26 1.96
N ARG A 213 -19.66 11.33 1.63
CA ARG A 213 -19.99 10.95 0.26
C ARG A 213 -20.85 12.06 -0.35
N GLY A 214 -20.22 13.04 -0.99
CA GLY A 214 -20.88 14.06 -1.83
C GLY A 214 -20.20 14.11 -3.19
N PRO A 215 -20.81 14.69 -4.24
CA PRO A 215 -20.16 14.87 -5.53
C PRO A 215 -18.87 15.67 -5.27
N SER A 216 -17.74 15.06 -5.60
CA SER A 216 -16.41 15.59 -5.34
C SER A 216 -16.18 16.85 -6.17
N VAL A 217 -16.40 17.99 -5.57
CA VAL A 217 -15.60 19.17 -5.91
C VAL A 217 -14.20 18.81 -5.44
N ALA A 218 -13.24 18.71 -6.35
CA ALA A 218 -11.86 18.37 -6.03
C ALA A 218 -11.39 19.21 -4.84
N ASN A 219 -11.15 18.55 -3.68
CA ASN A 219 -10.67 19.26 -2.50
C ASN A 219 -9.22 19.67 -2.77
N PRO A 220 -8.90 20.95 -2.85
CA PRO A 220 -7.57 21.42 -3.22
C PRO A 220 -6.52 21.11 -2.15
N VAL A 221 -6.91 20.54 -1.03
CA VAL A 221 -6.03 20.19 0.10
C VAL A 221 -6.15 18.72 0.39
N ARG A 222 -5.05 18.02 0.35
CA ARG A 222 -4.91 16.64 0.79
C ARG A 222 -4.03 16.57 2.02
N LEU A 223 -4.48 15.81 3.00
CA LEU A 223 -3.78 15.57 4.25
C LEU A 223 -3.81 14.07 4.53
N ASP A 224 -2.66 13.41 4.48
CA ASP A 224 -2.54 11.99 4.76
C ASP A 224 -2.67 11.67 6.25
N ALA A 225 -2.81 10.39 6.56
CA ALA A 225 -2.87 9.93 7.95
C ALA A 225 -1.57 10.30 8.70
N PRO A 226 -1.68 10.78 9.95
CA PRO A 226 -0.51 11.07 10.77
C PRO A 226 0.29 9.81 11.09
N TYR A 227 1.62 9.91 11.02
CA TYR A 227 2.50 8.80 11.35
C TYR A 227 3.69 9.26 12.21
N PRO A 228 4.02 8.51 13.29
CA PRO A 228 3.26 7.40 13.87
C PRO A 228 1.96 7.83 14.53
N ASN A 229 0.94 6.96 14.52
CA ASN A 229 -0.35 7.18 15.21
C ASN A 229 -0.88 5.82 15.73
N PRO A 230 -0.93 5.57 17.05
CA PRO A 230 -0.62 6.49 18.17
C PRO A 230 0.87 6.87 18.26
N SER A 231 1.16 8.03 18.87
CA SER A 231 2.53 8.58 18.98
C SER A 231 2.91 8.94 20.41
N ARG A 232 4.19 8.64 20.76
CA ARG A 232 4.88 9.11 21.97
C ARG A 232 5.79 10.30 21.73
N GLY A 233 5.99 10.68 20.48
CA GLY A 233 6.94 11.71 20.04
C GLY A 233 6.41 12.57 18.92
N PRO A 234 7.30 13.09 18.06
CA PRO A 234 6.91 13.84 16.87
C PRO A 234 6.05 13.02 15.92
N VAL A 235 5.15 13.69 15.22
CA VAL A 235 4.22 13.09 14.25
C VAL A 235 4.34 13.81 12.93
N ALA A 236 4.55 13.06 11.86
CA ALA A 236 4.60 13.57 10.50
C ALA A 236 3.22 13.50 9.82
N PHE A 237 2.96 14.48 8.96
CA PHE A 237 1.78 14.55 8.10
C PHE A 237 2.23 14.89 6.69
N SER A 238 1.82 14.11 5.69
CA SER A 238 1.99 14.52 4.29
C SER A 238 0.85 15.45 3.92
N LEU A 239 1.19 16.61 3.41
CA LEU A 239 0.26 17.64 2.97
C LEU A 239 0.50 17.92 1.49
N GLU A 240 -0.55 17.84 0.70
CA GLU A 240 -0.54 18.27 -0.69
C GLU A 240 -1.58 19.37 -0.90
N VAL A 241 -1.20 20.39 -1.65
CA VAL A 241 -2.06 21.51 -1.99
C VAL A 241 -2.02 21.71 -3.50
N PHE A 242 -3.16 21.59 -4.14
CA PHE A 242 -3.25 21.54 -5.61
C PHE A 242 -3.63 22.88 -6.25
N ASP A 243 -4.26 23.79 -5.50
CA ASP A 243 -4.74 25.09 -6.01
C ASP A 243 -3.72 26.24 -5.86
N GLY A 244 -2.54 25.94 -5.29
CA GLY A 244 -1.51 26.95 -5.03
C GLY A 244 -1.89 27.97 -3.97
N GLY A 245 -3.04 27.81 -3.29
CA GLY A 245 -3.51 28.69 -2.23
C GLY A 245 -2.67 28.61 -0.96
N ALA A 246 -2.77 29.63 -0.11
CA ALA A 246 -2.21 29.58 1.23
C ALA A 246 -2.98 28.55 2.07
N VAL A 247 -2.27 27.72 2.85
CA VAL A 247 -2.89 26.70 3.71
C VAL A 247 -2.58 26.99 5.16
N THR A 248 -3.61 26.94 5.99
CA THR A 248 -3.49 26.94 7.44
C THR A 248 -3.53 25.51 7.95
N LEU A 249 -2.50 25.10 8.68
CA LEU A 249 -2.45 23.86 9.46
C LEU A 249 -2.73 24.16 10.92
N GLU A 250 -3.71 23.47 11.50
CA GLU A 250 -4.05 23.60 12.92
C GLU A 250 -4.10 22.23 13.58
N ILE A 251 -3.55 22.14 14.79
CA ILE A 251 -3.81 21.03 15.72
C ILE A 251 -4.83 21.54 16.74
N VAL A 252 -5.90 20.78 16.92
CA VAL A 252 -6.92 21.03 17.95
C VAL A 252 -7.03 19.82 18.87
N ASP A 253 -7.37 20.06 20.14
CA ASP A 253 -7.66 19.01 21.11
C ASP A 253 -9.09 18.46 20.95
N ALA A 254 -9.46 17.49 21.78
CA ALA A 254 -10.78 16.86 21.78
C ALA A 254 -11.94 17.84 22.05
N MET A 255 -11.67 18.98 22.67
CA MET A 255 -12.65 20.05 22.92
C MET A 255 -12.69 21.09 21.78
N GLY A 256 -11.88 20.88 20.71
CA GLY A 256 -11.79 21.83 19.60
C GLY A 256 -10.91 23.05 19.87
N ARG A 257 -10.22 23.11 21.01
CA ARG A 257 -9.30 24.20 21.32
C ARG A 257 -8.04 24.07 20.47
N ARG A 258 -7.61 25.19 19.86
CA ARG A 258 -6.39 25.23 19.09
C ARG A 258 -5.16 25.04 19.97
N VAL A 259 -4.32 24.10 19.59
CA VAL A 259 -3.08 23.74 20.26
C VAL A 259 -1.87 24.32 19.50
N ARG A 260 -1.86 24.16 18.16
CA ARG A 260 -0.79 24.63 17.30
C ARG A 260 -1.37 25.16 16.01
N ARG A 261 -0.76 26.24 15.46
CA ARG A 261 -1.07 26.78 14.14
C ARG A 261 0.20 27.05 13.34
N THR A 262 0.15 26.74 12.06
CA THR A 262 1.20 27.04 11.10
C THR A 262 0.54 27.47 9.80
N GLU A 263 1.06 28.52 9.18
CA GLU A 263 0.62 28.99 7.86
C GLU A 263 1.69 28.67 6.82
N LEU A 264 1.24 28.08 5.73
CA LEU A 264 2.05 27.81 4.55
C LEU A 264 1.65 28.82 3.47
N ALA A 265 2.63 29.59 3.00
CA ALA A 265 2.39 30.61 1.99
C ALA A 265 1.93 30.00 0.67
N ALA A 266 1.10 30.75 -0.07
CA ALA A 266 0.76 30.42 -1.46
C ALA A 266 2.01 30.39 -2.35
N GLY A 267 2.05 29.51 -3.34
CA GLY A 267 3.24 29.44 -4.21
C GLY A 267 3.27 28.24 -5.19
N GLY A 268 2.13 27.86 -5.75
CA GLY A 268 2.03 26.69 -6.64
C GLY A 268 1.66 25.40 -5.88
N SER A 269 1.55 24.29 -6.60
CA SER A 269 1.28 23.01 -5.96
C SER A 269 2.39 22.68 -4.97
N ILE A 270 2.00 22.33 -3.75
CA ILE A 270 2.93 22.03 -2.65
C ILE A 270 2.68 20.57 -2.25
N SER A 271 3.74 19.75 -2.31
CA SER A 271 3.81 18.47 -1.60
C SER A 271 4.87 18.60 -0.52
N ARG A 272 4.48 18.48 0.74
CA ARG A 272 5.40 18.67 1.86
C ARG A 272 5.02 17.80 3.06
N VAL A 273 6.03 17.22 3.69
CA VAL A 273 5.89 16.63 5.02
C VAL A 273 6.02 17.73 6.08
N TRP A 274 5.00 17.85 6.92
CA TRP A 274 5.01 18.71 8.11
C TRP A 274 5.08 17.84 9.36
N THR A 275 5.94 18.25 10.32
CA THR A 275 6.12 17.48 11.56
C THR A 275 5.66 18.30 12.76
N TRP A 276 4.78 17.75 13.57
CA TRP A 276 4.41 18.29 14.87
C TRP A 276 5.24 17.63 15.97
N ASP A 277 5.95 18.43 16.74
CA ASP A 277 6.81 18.01 17.84
C ASP A 277 6.04 17.67 19.15
N GLY A 278 4.72 17.73 19.13
CA GLY A 278 3.87 17.51 20.32
C GLY A 278 3.81 18.67 21.26
N ARG A 279 4.14 19.91 20.80
CA ARG A 279 4.08 21.13 21.61
C ARG A 279 3.01 22.09 21.11
N ASP A 280 2.50 22.90 22.04
CA ASP A 280 1.56 23.98 21.73
C ASP A 280 2.29 25.21 21.13
N ASP A 281 1.52 26.27 20.79
CA ASP A 281 2.06 27.52 20.26
C ASP A 281 3.01 28.25 21.24
N ALA A 282 2.92 27.96 22.54
CA ALA A 282 3.80 28.49 23.60
C ALA A 282 5.02 27.58 23.85
N GLY A 283 5.21 26.50 23.08
CA GLY A 283 6.32 25.55 23.23
C GLY A 283 6.15 24.55 24.37
N ARG A 284 5.02 24.50 25.05
CA ARG A 284 4.73 23.56 26.14
C ARG A 284 4.32 22.21 25.58
N ALA A 285 4.79 21.12 26.21
CA ALA A 285 4.37 19.77 25.84
C ALA A 285 2.87 19.59 26.03
N THR A 286 2.22 18.97 25.06
CA THR A 286 0.80 18.64 25.14
C THR A 286 0.60 17.30 25.85
N PRO A 287 -0.46 17.11 26.63
CA PRO A 287 -0.74 15.85 27.34
C PRO A 287 -1.08 14.72 26.35
N ALA A 288 -1.05 13.49 26.86
CA ALA A 288 -1.66 12.36 26.13
C ALA A 288 -3.16 12.63 25.91
N GLY A 289 -3.67 12.21 24.75
CA GLY A 289 -5.06 12.45 24.39
C GLY A 289 -5.32 12.36 22.90
N VAL A 290 -6.57 12.64 22.54
CA VAL A 290 -7.01 12.68 21.13
C VAL A 290 -6.90 14.11 20.62
N TYR A 291 -6.30 14.26 19.47
CA TYR A 291 -6.11 15.51 18.74
C TYR A 291 -6.64 15.36 17.33
N ARG A 292 -6.82 16.47 16.65
CA ARG A 292 -7.17 16.52 15.22
C ARG A 292 -6.28 17.54 14.53
N VAL A 293 -5.62 17.14 13.48
CA VAL A 293 -4.96 18.06 12.55
C VAL A 293 -5.96 18.48 11.48
N ARG A 294 -5.98 19.78 11.17
CA ARG A 294 -6.79 20.39 10.09
C ARG A 294 -5.88 21.15 9.16
N ALA A 295 -6.06 20.90 7.87
CA ALA A 295 -5.46 21.70 6.81
C ALA A 295 -6.58 22.42 6.07
N THR A 296 -6.51 23.75 5.97
CA THR A 296 -7.57 24.57 5.36
C THR A 296 -6.97 25.55 4.38
N SER A 297 -7.49 25.60 3.15
CA SER A 297 -7.25 26.62 2.14
C SER A 297 -8.54 27.42 1.89
N PRO A 298 -8.50 28.54 1.12
CA PRO A 298 -9.70 29.28 0.73
C PRO A 298 -10.72 28.43 -0.04
N SER A 299 -10.26 27.41 -0.75
CA SER A 299 -11.09 26.57 -1.65
C SER A 299 -11.55 25.27 -1.01
N GLY A 300 -11.06 24.92 0.20
CA GLY A 300 -11.46 23.71 0.89
C GLY A 300 -10.52 23.31 2.02
N GLY A 301 -10.78 22.19 2.67
CA GLY A 301 -9.92 21.72 3.76
C GLY A 301 -10.17 20.26 4.13
N MET A 302 -9.20 19.68 4.83
CA MET A 302 -9.21 18.28 5.27
C MET A 302 -8.78 18.17 6.72
N SER A 303 -9.20 17.12 7.41
CA SER A 303 -8.77 16.85 8.80
C SER A 303 -8.50 15.37 9.04
N ARG A 304 -7.54 15.09 9.95
CA ARG A 304 -7.18 13.74 10.39
C ARG A 304 -7.13 13.66 11.92
N GLY A 305 -7.51 12.50 12.44
CA GLY A 305 -7.39 12.18 13.85
C GLY A 305 -5.97 11.76 14.23
N LEU A 306 -5.55 12.11 15.43
CA LEU A 306 -4.25 11.80 16.00
C LEU A 306 -4.39 11.42 17.46
N VAL A 307 -3.72 10.36 17.90
CA VAL A 307 -3.66 9.92 19.29
C VAL A 307 -2.25 10.09 19.83
N ARG A 308 -2.10 10.86 20.90
CA ARG A 308 -0.87 10.92 21.70
C ARG A 308 -0.99 10.01 22.89
N ILE A 309 0.06 9.28 23.18
CA ILE A 309 0.23 8.43 24.37
C ILE A 309 1.49 8.87 25.12
N ASP A 310 1.53 8.58 26.43
CA ASP A 310 2.67 8.88 27.31
C ASP A 310 3.87 7.94 27.06
#